data_05f5c943231cdd753fe4ba6338229c08
#
_entry.id   05f5c943231cdd753fe4ba6338229c08
#
_cell.length_a   1.000
_cell.length_b   1.000
_cell.length_c   1.000
_cell.angle_alpha   90.00
_cell.angle_beta   90.00
_cell.angle_gamma   90.00
#
_symmetry.space_group_name_H-M   'P 1'
#
loop_
_entity.id
_entity.type
_entity.pdbx_description
1 polymer ?
#
loop_
_entity_poly.entity_id
_entity_poly.type
_entity_poly.pdbx_seq_one_letter_code
_entity_poly.pdbx_strand_id
1 'polypeptide(L)'
;MYSKYFDKLQAIIIPHAGIQYAGTARNNIFKNLNDNDKSIKKIIYLAALHDSRNSTDKVFILENDKEFDNYFINTKCKYNIDNLSNGAINEHSYKWVKDEIIYFFKNTKILVICPTPLSNFKNLAIDIINYINKEKEKIILIATTDLIHYGDRFNNLDFLNYPYNYDKVKKEEETIYNLSNNKLTNYDENILCGRYSIRTFLIISNFFNWNSRIIDYYDS
;
A
#
# COMPACT_ATOMS: atom_id res chain seq x y z
N MET A 1 -18.36 -4.24 15.63
CA MET A 1 -17.75 -5.58 15.88
C MET A 1 -16.25 -5.66 15.54
N TYR A 2 -15.66 -4.61 14.99
CA TYR A 2 -14.26 -4.60 14.52
C TYR A 2 -13.23 -4.14 15.57
N SER A 3 -13.64 -3.50 16.69
CA SER A 3 -12.73 -2.83 17.63
C SER A 3 -11.62 -3.71 18.23
N LYS A 4 -11.91 -4.98 18.51
CA LYS A 4 -10.93 -5.91 19.13
C LYS A 4 -9.67 -6.18 18.30
N TYR A 5 -9.64 -5.80 17.03
CA TYR A 5 -8.56 -6.13 16.11
C TYR A 5 -7.62 -4.97 15.85
N PHE A 6 -8.08 -3.75 16.09
CA PHE A 6 -7.29 -2.54 15.79
C PHE A 6 -6.26 -2.21 16.88
N ASP A 7 -6.47 -2.66 18.13
CA ASP A 7 -5.53 -2.42 19.24
C ASP A 7 -4.12 -2.99 19.00
N LYS A 8 -4.03 -4.02 18.12
CA LYS A 8 -2.77 -4.69 17.78
C LYS A 8 -2.37 -4.52 16.31
N LEU A 9 -3.11 -3.74 15.54
CA LEU A 9 -2.84 -3.57 14.13
C LEU A 9 -1.52 -2.83 13.94
N GLN A 10 -0.61 -3.42 13.19
CA GLN A 10 0.69 -2.89 12.85
C GLN A 10 0.81 -2.54 11.38
N ALA A 11 -0.02 -3.15 10.55
CA ALA A 11 0.01 -2.96 9.11
C ALA A 11 -1.35 -3.22 8.48
N ILE A 12 -1.59 -2.60 7.33
CA ILE A 12 -2.83 -2.77 6.57
C ILE A 12 -2.57 -2.61 5.07
N ILE A 13 -3.34 -3.35 4.26
CA ILE A 13 -3.45 -3.14 2.82
C ILE A 13 -4.79 -2.48 2.56
N ILE A 14 -4.80 -1.38 1.79
CA ILE A 14 -6.00 -0.62 1.46
C ILE A 14 -6.11 -0.39 -0.05
N PRO A 15 -7.32 -0.26 -0.60
CA PRO A 15 -7.51 0.18 -1.97
C PRO A 15 -7.17 1.66 -2.14
N HIS A 16 -6.78 2.07 -3.36
CA HIS A 16 -6.54 3.47 -3.70
C HIS A 16 -7.44 4.01 -4.82
N ALA A 17 -8.43 3.27 -5.22
CA ALA A 17 -9.47 3.75 -6.13
C ALA A 17 -10.08 5.07 -5.63
N GLY A 18 -10.64 5.85 -6.54
CA GLY A 18 -11.23 7.14 -6.25
C GLY A 18 -12.21 7.10 -5.07
N ILE A 19 -12.44 8.25 -4.44
CA ILE A 19 -13.27 8.35 -3.22
C ILE A 19 -14.69 7.80 -3.41
N GLN A 20 -15.24 7.94 -4.62
CA GLN A 20 -16.57 7.41 -4.95
C GLN A 20 -16.64 5.88 -4.98
N TYR A 21 -15.51 5.20 -5.14
CA TYR A 21 -15.43 3.73 -5.19
C TYR A 21 -14.96 3.14 -3.87
N ALA A 22 -13.84 3.61 -3.34
CA ALA A 22 -13.17 3.02 -2.19
C ALA A 22 -13.19 3.90 -0.92
N GLY A 23 -13.66 5.16 -1.02
CA GLY A 23 -13.58 6.11 0.09
C GLY A 23 -14.34 5.68 1.34
N THR A 24 -15.52 5.07 1.19
CA THR A 24 -16.31 4.60 2.35
C THR A 24 -15.57 3.53 3.14
N ALA A 25 -14.96 2.55 2.45
CA ALA A 25 -14.20 1.49 3.12
C ALA A 25 -12.95 2.04 3.81
N ARG A 26 -12.16 2.89 3.13
CA ARG A 26 -10.99 3.52 3.73
C ARG A 26 -11.34 4.36 4.94
N ASN A 27 -12.39 5.18 4.84
CA ASN A 27 -12.85 6.03 5.94
C ASN A 27 -13.28 5.21 7.16
N ASN A 28 -14.00 4.11 6.95
CA ASN A 28 -14.36 3.21 8.03
C ASN A 28 -13.14 2.60 8.70
N ILE A 29 -12.14 2.19 7.94
CA ILE A 29 -10.88 1.64 8.45
C ILE A 29 -10.10 2.70 9.23
N PHE A 30 -9.88 3.88 8.66
CA PHE A 30 -9.11 4.95 9.29
C PHE A 30 -9.79 5.47 10.55
N LYS A 31 -11.11 5.61 10.55
CA LYS A 31 -11.88 5.97 11.73
C LYS A 31 -11.69 4.94 12.84
N ASN A 32 -11.86 3.66 12.53
CA ASN A 32 -11.68 2.61 13.53
C ASN A 32 -10.24 2.55 14.07
N LEU A 33 -9.23 2.75 13.22
CA LEU A 33 -7.84 2.85 13.65
C LEU A 33 -7.64 4.02 14.60
N ASN A 34 -8.07 5.22 14.22
CA ASN A 34 -7.88 6.42 15.03
C ASN A 34 -8.66 6.38 16.35
N ASP A 35 -9.86 5.84 16.34
CA ASP A 35 -10.70 5.75 17.55
C ASP A 35 -10.13 4.74 18.58
N ASN A 36 -9.51 3.67 18.10
CA ASN A 36 -8.99 2.61 18.94
C ASN A 36 -7.50 2.78 19.28
N ASP A 37 -6.75 3.58 18.53
CA ASP A 37 -5.32 3.74 18.75
C ASP A 37 -4.81 5.16 18.47
N LYS A 38 -4.98 6.05 19.42
CA LYS A 38 -4.44 7.42 19.38
C LYS A 38 -2.93 7.50 19.62
N SER A 39 -2.28 6.38 19.90
CA SER A 39 -0.84 6.33 20.09
C SER A 39 -0.05 6.28 18.78
N ILE A 40 -0.72 6.12 17.62
CA ILE A 40 -0.08 6.16 16.31
C ILE A 40 0.52 7.55 16.08
N LYS A 41 1.83 7.61 15.90
CA LYS A 41 2.58 8.84 15.67
C LYS A 41 3.22 8.92 14.31
N LYS A 42 3.39 7.77 13.66
CA LYS A 42 4.04 7.68 12.35
C LYS A 42 3.28 6.72 11.43
N ILE A 43 3.22 7.08 10.16
CA ILE A 43 2.68 6.24 9.09
C ILE A 43 3.76 6.07 8.03
N ILE A 44 4.04 4.83 7.66
CA ILE A 44 4.80 4.51 6.45
C ILE A 44 3.77 4.08 5.40
N TYR A 45 3.67 4.84 4.33
CA TYR A 45 2.74 4.57 3.24
C TYR A 45 3.49 4.10 1.99
N LEU A 46 3.26 2.86 1.59
CA LEU A 46 3.80 2.27 0.37
C LEU A 46 2.83 2.52 -0.79
N ALA A 47 3.10 3.56 -1.55
CA ALA A 47 2.28 3.96 -2.69
C ALA A 47 2.51 3.06 -3.91
N ALA A 48 1.50 2.88 -4.73
CA ALA A 48 1.65 2.26 -6.04
C ALA A 48 2.25 3.26 -7.06
N LEU A 49 2.98 2.75 -8.07
CA LEU A 49 3.47 3.55 -9.18
C LEU A 49 2.73 3.18 -10.46
N HIS A 50 1.92 4.10 -10.97
CA HIS A 50 1.16 3.90 -12.21
C HIS A 50 1.87 4.43 -13.46
N ASP A 51 2.83 5.34 -13.29
CA ASP A 51 3.59 5.88 -14.41
C ASP A 51 4.83 5.04 -14.71
N SER A 52 4.70 4.12 -15.67
CA SER A 52 5.79 3.24 -16.11
C SER A 52 6.98 3.97 -16.77
N ARG A 53 6.81 5.24 -17.16
CA ARG A 53 7.91 6.05 -17.75
C ARG A 53 9.00 6.37 -16.73
N ASN A 54 8.71 6.24 -15.46
CA ASN A 54 9.66 6.44 -14.36
C ASN A 54 10.37 5.15 -13.94
N SER A 55 10.57 4.20 -14.86
CA SER A 55 11.29 2.98 -14.57
C SER A 55 12.74 3.28 -14.17
N THR A 56 13.09 3.01 -12.93
CA THR A 56 14.41 3.24 -12.34
C THR A 56 14.68 2.19 -11.27
N ASP A 57 15.96 1.98 -10.94
CA ASP A 57 16.37 1.13 -9.81
C ASP A 57 16.19 1.80 -8.43
N LYS A 58 15.73 3.05 -8.42
CA LYS A 58 15.53 3.86 -7.21
C LYS A 58 14.07 3.84 -6.79
N VAL A 59 13.84 4.00 -5.50
CA VAL A 59 12.51 4.29 -4.95
C VAL A 59 12.26 5.80 -4.97
N PHE A 60 11.00 6.20 -5.14
CA PHE A 60 10.61 7.60 -4.97
C PHE A 60 10.12 7.84 -3.55
N ILE A 61 10.57 8.94 -2.96
CA ILE A 61 10.04 9.44 -1.70
C ILE A 61 9.16 10.64 -2.03
N LEU A 62 7.86 10.49 -1.81
CA LEU A 62 6.88 11.52 -2.13
C LEU A 62 6.62 12.46 -0.95
N GLU A 63 6.67 11.93 0.28
CA GLU A 63 6.71 12.70 1.53
C GLU A 63 7.74 12.07 2.45
N ASN A 64 8.49 12.90 3.16
CA ASN A 64 9.63 12.47 3.95
C ASN A 64 9.53 12.87 5.41
N ASP A 65 9.88 11.93 6.29
CA ASP A 65 10.34 12.21 7.63
C ASP A 65 11.88 12.25 7.59
N LYS A 66 12.51 13.41 7.84
CA LYS A 66 13.97 13.58 7.80
C LYS A 66 14.72 12.56 8.66
N GLU A 67 14.09 12.06 9.72
CA GLU A 67 14.68 11.01 10.54
C GLU A 67 14.88 9.71 9.74
N PHE A 68 14.03 9.45 8.76
CA PHE A 68 14.11 8.25 7.92
C PHE A 68 15.29 8.26 6.94
N ASP A 69 15.82 9.43 6.59
CA ASP A 69 16.95 9.53 5.65
C ASP A 69 18.16 8.73 6.11
N ASN A 70 18.38 8.65 7.42
CA ASN A 70 19.48 7.91 8.00
C ASN A 70 19.37 6.39 7.86
N TYR A 71 18.20 5.88 7.43
CA TYR A 71 17.94 4.45 7.30
C TYR A 71 17.96 3.94 5.86
N PHE A 72 17.98 4.84 4.86
CA PHE A 72 18.15 4.44 3.45
C PHE A 72 19.62 4.09 3.14
N ILE A 73 20.16 3.11 3.86
CA ILE A 73 21.56 2.69 3.73
C ILE A 73 21.73 1.69 2.59
N ASN A 74 20.76 0.80 2.41
CA ASN A 74 20.80 -0.31 1.46
C ASN A 74 20.04 0.01 0.17
N THR A 75 19.19 1.00 0.19
CA THR A 75 18.30 1.34 -0.92
C THR A 75 18.77 2.61 -1.63
N LYS A 76 18.82 2.53 -2.94
CA LYS A 76 19.00 3.74 -3.76
C LYS A 76 17.69 4.52 -3.76
N CYS A 77 17.72 5.72 -3.22
CA CYS A 77 16.57 6.61 -3.19
C CYS A 77 16.70 7.75 -4.19
N LYS A 78 15.59 8.15 -4.75
CA LYS A 78 15.46 9.38 -5.50
C LYS A 78 14.56 10.30 -4.70
N TYR A 79 15.23 11.24 -4.00
CA TYR A 79 14.52 12.34 -3.37
C TYR A 79 14.17 13.36 -4.45
N ASN A 80 13.02 13.90 -4.29
CA ASN A 80 12.59 15.19 -4.73
C ASN A 80 11.51 15.24 -5.79
N ILE A 81 10.50 15.91 -5.32
CA ILE A 81 9.28 16.31 -6.02
C ILE A 81 9.63 17.19 -7.24
N ASP A 82 10.69 17.99 -7.17
CA ASP A 82 10.99 19.02 -8.17
C ASP A 82 11.58 18.48 -9.48
N ASN A 83 12.11 17.26 -9.49
CA ASN A 83 12.73 16.62 -10.65
C ASN A 83 11.99 15.39 -11.17
N LEU A 84 10.82 15.09 -10.61
CA LEU A 84 9.98 14.01 -11.12
C LEU A 84 9.20 14.53 -12.33
N SER A 85 9.15 13.78 -13.40
CA SER A 85 8.13 13.99 -14.43
C SER A 85 6.77 14.17 -13.70
N ASN A 86 5.92 15.06 -14.21
CA ASN A 86 4.63 15.40 -13.58
C ASN A 86 3.79 14.19 -13.13
N GLY A 87 4.09 12.98 -13.60
CA GLY A 87 3.40 11.75 -13.24
C GLY A 87 3.63 11.27 -11.80
N ALA A 88 4.88 11.29 -11.30
CA ALA A 88 5.13 10.80 -9.94
C ALA A 88 4.66 11.77 -8.84
N ILE A 89 4.68 13.09 -9.13
CA ILE A 89 4.14 14.13 -8.25
C ILE A 89 2.62 13.98 -8.10
N ASN A 90 1.97 13.52 -9.17
CA ASN A 90 0.53 13.34 -9.22
C ASN A 90 0.10 11.88 -9.05
N GLU A 91 0.96 11.04 -8.41
CA GLU A 91 0.63 9.64 -8.18
C GLU A 91 -0.68 9.53 -7.39
N HIS A 92 -1.71 9.06 -8.07
CA HIS A 92 -3.07 9.08 -7.54
C HIS A 92 -3.28 8.10 -6.38
N SER A 93 -2.50 7.01 -6.34
CA SER A 93 -2.56 6.03 -5.25
C SER A 93 -2.26 6.63 -3.87
N TYR A 94 -1.55 7.77 -3.85
CA TYR A 94 -1.34 8.53 -2.63
C TYR A 94 -2.20 9.80 -2.61
N LYS A 95 -2.23 10.55 -3.71
CA LYS A 95 -2.93 11.85 -3.77
C LYS A 95 -4.39 11.75 -3.33
N TRP A 96 -5.09 10.71 -3.75
CA TRP A 96 -6.50 10.53 -3.39
C TRP A 96 -6.71 10.04 -1.95
N VAL A 97 -5.71 9.40 -1.35
CA VAL A 97 -5.79 8.88 0.02
C VAL A 97 -5.21 9.86 1.05
N LYS A 98 -4.35 10.77 0.61
CA LYS A 98 -3.64 11.73 1.47
C LYS A 98 -4.58 12.53 2.37
N ASP A 99 -5.63 13.12 1.79
CA ASP A 99 -6.54 13.97 2.54
C ASP A 99 -7.31 13.18 3.61
N GLU A 100 -7.64 11.92 3.33
CA GLU A 100 -8.26 11.02 4.29
C GLU A 100 -7.28 10.69 5.44
N ILE A 101 -6.01 10.40 5.12
CA ILE A 101 -4.99 10.14 6.14
C ILE A 101 -4.79 11.38 7.03
N ILE A 102 -4.65 12.57 6.44
CA ILE A 102 -4.47 13.82 7.19
C ILE A 102 -5.69 14.11 8.06
N TYR A 103 -6.89 13.86 7.56
CA TYR A 103 -8.12 14.08 8.32
C TYR A 103 -8.19 13.20 9.58
N PHE A 104 -7.88 11.91 9.46
CA PHE A 104 -7.96 10.98 10.58
C PHE A 104 -6.74 11.01 11.50
N PHE A 105 -5.56 11.33 10.98
CA PHE A 105 -4.28 11.27 11.70
C PHE A 105 -3.57 12.64 11.75
N LYS A 106 -4.26 13.67 12.25
CA LYS A 106 -3.85 15.10 12.20
C LYS A 106 -2.45 15.41 12.74
N ASN A 107 -1.94 14.63 13.70
CA ASN A 107 -0.65 14.88 14.37
C ASN A 107 0.35 13.75 14.09
N THR A 108 0.19 13.05 12.98
CA THR A 108 1.01 11.91 12.62
C THR A 108 1.98 12.28 11.51
N LYS A 109 3.24 11.94 11.67
CA LYS A 109 4.23 12.07 10.60
C LYS A 109 3.97 11.00 9.53
N ILE A 110 4.07 11.38 8.28
CA ILE A 110 3.82 10.48 7.16
C ILE A 110 5.10 10.39 6.33
N LEU A 111 5.54 9.17 6.08
CA LEU A 111 6.58 8.84 5.12
C LEU A 111 5.93 8.11 3.95
N VAL A 112 6.03 8.65 2.76
CA VAL A 112 5.45 8.05 1.55
C VAL A 112 6.55 7.56 0.64
N ILE A 113 6.58 6.25 0.44
CA ILE A 113 7.54 5.54 -0.40
C ILE A 113 6.80 4.92 -1.58
N CYS A 114 7.31 5.16 -2.78
CA CYS A 114 6.77 4.57 -4.00
C CYS A 114 7.85 3.65 -4.62
N PRO A 115 7.78 2.34 -4.41
CA PRO A 115 8.67 1.38 -5.04
C PRO A 115 8.45 1.34 -6.55
N THR A 116 9.51 1.17 -7.32
CA THR A 116 9.47 1.08 -8.78
C THR A 116 9.69 -0.35 -9.26
N PRO A 117 9.41 -0.67 -10.53
CA PRO A 117 9.63 -2.01 -11.09
C PRO A 117 11.05 -2.56 -10.89
N LEU A 118 12.05 -1.68 -10.93
CA LEU A 118 13.46 -2.03 -10.82
C LEU A 118 14.04 -1.84 -9.42
N SER A 119 13.21 -1.44 -8.43
CA SER A 119 13.65 -1.29 -7.05
C SER A 119 14.11 -2.62 -6.46
N ASN A 120 15.13 -2.56 -5.62
CA ASN A 120 15.50 -3.71 -4.80
C ASN A 120 14.58 -3.78 -3.57
N PHE A 121 13.46 -4.49 -3.70
CA PHE A 121 12.43 -4.61 -2.66
C PHE A 121 12.97 -5.19 -1.35
N LYS A 122 13.96 -6.10 -1.43
CA LYS A 122 14.58 -6.70 -0.24
C LYS A 122 15.38 -5.67 0.54
N ASN A 123 16.18 -4.86 -0.15
CA ASN A 123 16.94 -3.78 0.49
C ASN A 123 16.00 -2.73 1.09
N LEU A 124 14.97 -2.32 0.36
CA LEU A 124 13.97 -1.39 0.85
C LEU A 124 13.27 -1.93 2.11
N ALA A 125 12.86 -3.20 2.09
CA ALA A 125 12.26 -3.82 3.25
C ALA A 125 13.20 -3.86 4.46
N ILE A 126 14.50 -4.15 4.26
CA ILE A 126 15.51 -4.11 5.33
C ILE A 126 15.63 -2.71 5.93
N ASP A 127 15.67 -1.66 5.10
CA ASP A 127 15.76 -0.28 5.58
C ASP A 127 14.53 0.10 6.40
N ILE A 128 13.33 -0.26 5.93
CA ILE A 128 12.06 -0.05 6.68
C ILE A 128 12.05 -0.84 8.00
N ILE A 129 12.44 -2.11 7.99
CA ILE A 129 12.52 -2.96 9.18
C ILE A 129 13.47 -2.34 10.23
N ASN A 130 14.65 -1.89 9.78
CA ASN A 130 15.61 -1.24 10.67
C ASN A 130 15.05 0.03 11.30
N TYR A 131 14.29 0.81 10.51
CA TYR A 131 13.60 1.99 11.03
C TYR A 131 12.54 1.62 12.06
N ILE A 132 11.64 0.69 11.75
CA ILE A 132 10.59 0.24 12.67
C ILE A 132 11.19 -0.27 13.99
N ASN A 133 12.26 -1.07 13.93
CA ASN A 133 12.91 -1.64 15.12
C ASN A 133 13.57 -0.61 16.04
N LYS A 134 14.04 0.50 15.50
CA LYS A 134 14.70 1.56 16.27
C LYS A 134 13.75 2.64 16.74
N GLU A 135 12.60 2.74 16.11
CA GLU A 135 11.62 3.76 16.45
C GLU A 135 10.91 3.40 17.76
N LYS A 136 10.75 4.42 18.63
CA LYS A 136 10.05 4.28 19.91
C LYS A 136 8.56 4.57 19.80
N GLU A 137 8.18 5.35 18.79
CA GLU A 137 6.80 5.72 18.54
C GLU A 137 6.08 4.62 17.78
N LYS A 138 4.79 4.48 17.98
CA LYS A 138 4.00 3.51 17.24
C LYS A 138 3.88 3.91 15.77
N ILE A 139 4.27 2.98 14.91
CA ILE A 139 4.20 3.08 13.44
C ILE A 139 3.07 2.20 12.93
N ILE A 140 2.33 2.69 11.94
CA ILE A 140 1.47 1.86 11.09
C ILE A 140 2.08 1.81 9.69
N LEU A 141 2.26 0.60 9.17
CA LEU A 141 2.63 0.38 7.78
C LEU A 141 1.36 0.23 6.93
N ILE A 142 1.22 1.07 5.92
CA ILE A 142 0.11 1.00 4.97
C ILE A 142 0.68 0.68 3.59
N ALA A 143 0.21 -0.37 2.95
CA ALA A 143 0.44 -0.61 1.53
C ALA A 143 -0.87 -0.44 0.77
N THR A 144 -0.78 -0.04 -0.50
CA THR A 144 -1.97 0.20 -1.28
C THR A 144 -1.97 -0.57 -2.58
N THR A 145 -3.12 -1.14 -2.91
CA THR A 145 -3.39 -1.79 -4.19
C THR A 145 -4.90 -1.87 -4.42
N ASP A 146 -5.29 -1.70 -5.67
CA ASP A 146 -6.56 -2.23 -6.14
C ASP A 146 -6.31 -3.60 -6.76
N LEU A 147 -7.34 -4.41 -6.84
CA LEU A 147 -7.35 -5.71 -7.49
C LEU A 147 -7.65 -5.54 -8.99
N ILE A 148 -8.37 -6.46 -9.60
CA ILE A 148 -8.70 -6.38 -11.02
C ILE A 148 -9.56 -5.14 -11.30
N HIS A 149 -9.15 -4.38 -12.30
CA HIS A 149 -9.96 -3.29 -12.83
C HIS A 149 -10.81 -3.82 -13.98
N TYR A 150 -12.12 -3.62 -13.89
CA TYR A 150 -13.09 -3.99 -14.90
C TYR A 150 -13.56 -2.80 -15.74
N GLY A 151 -14.13 -3.10 -16.92
CA GLY A 151 -14.71 -2.13 -17.83
C GLY A 151 -13.81 -1.72 -19.00
N ASP A 152 -14.39 -0.95 -19.93
CA ASP A 152 -13.84 -0.60 -21.22
C ASP A 152 -12.47 0.10 -21.14
N ARG A 153 -12.28 0.94 -20.11
CA ARG A 153 -11.04 1.69 -19.88
C ARG A 153 -9.82 0.81 -19.66
N PHE A 154 -10.04 -0.42 -19.20
CA PHE A 154 -8.98 -1.36 -18.81
C PHE A 154 -8.86 -2.55 -19.74
N ASN A 155 -9.57 -2.53 -20.88
CA ASN A 155 -9.66 -3.67 -21.81
C ASN A 155 -10.13 -4.99 -21.14
N ASN A 156 -10.84 -4.88 -20.03
CA ASN A 156 -11.43 -5.99 -19.29
C ASN A 156 -12.94 -6.01 -19.52
N LEU A 157 -13.35 -6.07 -20.79
CA LEU A 157 -14.75 -6.06 -21.23
C LEU A 157 -15.57 -7.25 -20.74
N ASP A 158 -14.88 -8.30 -20.28
CA ASP A 158 -15.51 -9.58 -19.95
C ASP A 158 -16.48 -9.53 -18.78
N PHE A 159 -16.48 -8.42 -18.01
CA PHE A 159 -17.39 -8.30 -16.87
C PHE A 159 -18.83 -7.94 -17.25
N LEU A 160 -19.00 -7.22 -18.35
CA LEU A 160 -20.32 -6.83 -18.86
C LEU A 160 -20.91 -7.85 -19.84
N ASN A 161 -20.08 -8.72 -20.40
CA ASN A 161 -20.50 -9.77 -21.32
C ASN A 161 -20.47 -11.11 -20.58
N TYR A 162 -21.62 -11.52 -20.10
CA TYR A 162 -21.81 -12.88 -19.60
C TYR A 162 -21.49 -13.90 -20.71
N PRO A 163 -20.75 -14.97 -20.43
CA PRO A 163 -20.43 -15.50 -19.12
C PRO A 163 -19.17 -14.85 -18.50
N TYR A 164 -19.29 -14.61 -17.23
CA TYR A 164 -18.26 -14.21 -16.27
C TYR A 164 -16.90 -14.83 -16.61
N ASN A 165 -15.82 -14.04 -16.64
CA ASN A 165 -14.51 -14.65 -16.83
C ASN A 165 -14.08 -15.35 -15.53
N TYR A 166 -14.55 -16.58 -15.36
CA TYR A 166 -14.32 -17.42 -14.20
C TYR A 166 -12.83 -17.53 -13.82
N ASP A 167 -11.94 -17.55 -14.82
CA ASP A 167 -10.50 -17.66 -14.56
C ASP A 167 -9.93 -16.40 -13.90
N LYS A 168 -10.41 -15.22 -14.26
CA LYS A 168 -9.98 -13.96 -13.63
C LYS A 168 -10.47 -13.88 -12.19
N VAL A 169 -11.72 -14.19 -11.92
CA VAL A 169 -12.30 -14.21 -10.57
C VAL A 169 -11.57 -15.21 -9.69
N LYS A 170 -11.33 -16.42 -10.20
CA LYS A 170 -10.56 -17.43 -9.48
C LYS A 170 -9.16 -16.97 -9.11
N LYS A 171 -8.46 -16.31 -10.04
CA LYS A 171 -7.13 -15.74 -9.76
C LYS A 171 -7.18 -14.63 -8.72
N GLU A 172 -8.23 -13.82 -8.71
CA GLU A 172 -8.43 -12.79 -7.70
C GLU A 172 -8.66 -13.40 -6.32
N GLU A 173 -9.54 -14.40 -6.21
CA GLU A 173 -9.77 -15.14 -4.98
C GLU A 173 -8.49 -15.82 -4.47
N GLU A 174 -7.73 -16.46 -5.34
CA GLU A 174 -6.43 -17.06 -4.99
C GLU A 174 -5.43 -16.01 -4.52
N THR A 175 -5.41 -14.83 -5.15
CA THR A 175 -4.55 -13.71 -4.75
C THR A 175 -4.92 -13.20 -3.37
N ILE A 176 -6.21 -12.96 -3.11
CA ILE A 176 -6.72 -12.54 -1.81
C ILE A 176 -6.37 -13.58 -0.73
N TYR A 177 -6.60 -14.86 -1.01
CA TYR A 177 -6.25 -15.95 -0.10
C TYR A 177 -4.73 -15.96 0.21
N ASN A 178 -3.88 -15.79 -0.79
CA ASN A 178 -2.44 -15.78 -0.62
C ASN A 178 -1.95 -14.55 0.15
N LEU A 179 -2.51 -13.37 -0.12
CA LEU A 179 -2.22 -12.16 0.64
C LEU A 179 -2.64 -12.30 2.11
N SER A 180 -3.80 -12.90 2.38
CA SER A 180 -4.28 -13.12 3.75
C SER A 180 -3.46 -14.16 4.53
N ASN A 181 -2.64 -14.95 3.85
CA ASN A 181 -1.74 -15.94 4.44
C ASN A 181 -0.26 -15.56 4.34
N ASN A 182 0.06 -14.32 3.96
CA ASN A 182 1.43 -13.82 3.77
C ASN A 182 2.28 -14.65 2.79
N LYS A 183 1.66 -15.26 1.79
CA LYS A 183 2.37 -16.10 0.81
C LYS A 183 2.93 -15.24 -0.32
N LEU A 184 4.23 -14.97 -0.27
CA LEU A 184 4.94 -14.15 -1.25
C LEU A 184 5.02 -14.74 -2.67
N THR A 185 4.89 -16.04 -2.81
CA THR A 185 5.27 -16.74 -4.04
C THR A 185 4.10 -17.17 -4.92
N ASN A 186 2.89 -17.08 -4.42
CA ASN A 186 1.72 -17.70 -5.07
C ASN A 186 0.58 -16.72 -5.36
N TYR A 187 0.87 -15.45 -5.60
CA TYR A 187 -0.13 -14.50 -6.06
C TYR A 187 0.20 -14.00 -7.47
N ASP A 188 -0.81 -13.73 -8.25
CA ASP A 188 -0.63 -13.16 -9.59
C ASP A 188 -0.39 -11.65 -9.46
N GLU A 189 0.87 -11.24 -9.62
CA GLU A 189 1.25 -9.82 -9.55
C GLU A 189 0.54 -8.96 -10.61
N ASN A 190 0.05 -9.55 -11.68
CA ASN A 190 -0.61 -8.81 -12.76
C ASN A 190 -2.03 -8.35 -12.37
N ILE A 191 -2.60 -8.94 -11.34
CA ILE A 191 -3.90 -8.57 -10.78
C ILE A 191 -3.79 -7.32 -9.91
N LEU A 192 -2.61 -7.04 -9.36
CA LEU A 192 -2.37 -5.97 -8.40
C LEU A 192 -1.78 -4.74 -9.08
N CYS A 193 -2.50 -3.62 -9.11
CA CYS A 193 -1.91 -2.37 -9.58
C CYS A 193 -0.79 -1.87 -8.64
N GLY A 194 -0.89 -2.15 -7.34
CA GLY A 194 0.11 -1.86 -6.32
C GLY A 194 1.15 -2.96 -6.09
N ARG A 195 1.41 -3.85 -7.05
CA ARG A 195 2.27 -5.05 -6.88
C ARG A 195 3.63 -4.79 -6.22
N TYR A 196 4.27 -3.67 -6.52
CA TYR A 196 5.59 -3.35 -5.95
C TYR A 196 5.52 -2.94 -4.49
N SER A 197 4.47 -2.22 -4.12
CA SER A 197 4.14 -1.87 -2.73
C SER A 197 3.81 -3.11 -1.93
N ILE A 198 2.97 -3.98 -2.47
CA ILE A 198 2.58 -5.25 -1.85
C ILE A 198 3.79 -6.17 -1.68
N ARG A 199 4.67 -6.28 -2.68
CA ARG A 199 5.89 -7.08 -2.56
C ARG A 199 6.78 -6.63 -1.40
N THR A 200 6.99 -5.32 -1.28
CA THR A 200 7.76 -4.75 -0.15
C THR A 200 7.06 -5.02 1.19
N PHE A 201 5.76 -4.78 1.25
CA PHE A 201 4.92 -5.02 2.43
C PHE A 201 5.01 -6.48 2.91
N LEU A 202 4.87 -7.45 2.02
CA LEU A 202 4.90 -8.86 2.38
C LEU A 202 6.27 -9.31 2.91
N ILE A 203 7.38 -8.78 2.39
CA ILE A 203 8.71 -9.05 2.93
C ILE A 203 8.79 -8.59 4.39
N ILE A 204 8.29 -7.39 4.69
CA ILE A 204 8.27 -6.82 6.04
C ILE A 204 7.35 -7.65 6.95
N SER A 205 6.15 -7.95 6.48
CA SER A 205 5.16 -8.74 7.22
C SER A 205 5.70 -10.13 7.60
N ASN A 206 6.37 -10.80 6.67
CA ASN A 206 7.00 -12.09 6.95
C ASN A 206 8.15 -11.98 7.95
N PHE A 207 8.97 -10.93 7.89
CA PHE A 207 10.04 -10.73 8.85
C PHE A 207 9.52 -10.62 10.30
N PHE A 208 8.42 -9.89 10.49
CA PHE A 208 7.80 -9.71 11.79
C PHE A 208 6.83 -10.85 12.18
N ASN A 209 6.64 -11.85 11.33
CA ASN A 209 5.66 -12.92 11.51
C ASN A 209 4.24 -12.40 11.81
N TRP A 210 3.82 -11.34 11.12
CA TRP A 210 2.49 -10.79 11.30
C TRP A 210 1.42 -11.75 10.78
N ASN A 211 0.36 -11.93 11.56
CA ASN A 211 -0.82 -12.65 11.10
C ASN A 211 -1.73 -11.70 10.33
N SER A 212 -2.21 -12.14 9.20
CA SER A 212 -3.10 -11.37 8.34
C SER A 212 -4.50 -11.95 8.30
N ARG A 213 -5.46 -11.10 8.00
CA ARG A 213 -6.85 -11.46 7.73
C ARG A 213 -7.50 -10.41 6.85
N ILE A 214 -8.51 -10.84 6.10
CA ILE A 214 -9.37 -9.95 5.35
C ILE A 214 -10.35 -9.30 6.33
N ILE A 215 -10.44 -7.98 6.29
CA ILE A 215 -11.39 -7.20 7.08
C ILE A 215 -12.66 -6.96 6.28
N ASP A 216 -12.50 -6.60 5.02
CA ASP A 216 -13.58 -6.28 4.10
C ASP A 216 -13.15 -6.56 2.66
N TYR A 217 -14.09 -6.92 1.83
CA TYR A 217 -13.92 -7.10 0.40
C TYR A 217 -15.22 -6.68 -0.28
N TYR A 218 -15.13 -5.84 -1.28
CA TYR A 218 -16.28 -5.41 -2.06
C TYR A 218 -15.90 -5.09 -3.49
N ASP A 219 -16.86 -5.20 -4.34
CA ASP A 219 -16.82 -4.87 -5.75
C ASP A 219 -17.39 -3.47 -5.94
N SER A 220 -16.79 -2.64 -6.81
CA SER A 220 -17.19 -1.24 -7.01
C SER A 220 -17.66 -0.98 -8.42
#